data_eaad98936613d8654492da42273b2f41
#
_entry.id   eaad98936613d8654492da42273b2f41
#
_cell.length_a   1.000
_cell.length_b   1.000
_cell.length_c   1.000
_cell.angle_alpha   90.00
_cell.angle_beta   90.00
_cell.angle_gamma   90.00
#
_symmetry.space_group_name_H-M   'P 1'
#
loop_
_entity.id
_entity.type
_entity.pdbx_description
1 polymer ?
#
loop_
_entity_poly.entity_id
_entity_poly.type
_entity_poly.pdbx_seq_one_letter_code
_entity_poly.pdbx_strand_id
1 'polypeptide(L)'
;MSCASNWKAWILAARPKTLPAAVAPVAMGAGIAWHLTEVLSWGLVWCTLLSAVAIQIATNFFNDAIDAAKGADTSERLGPTRATAAGLTSSRSMFLGAGVAILISAGFALPLIHARGWMVLAIGLPSLYFSYGYTGGKWPLAYRGWGDVFVLLFFGLIAVSGTVFVLLGQWRW
;
A
#
# COMPACT_ATOMS: atom_id res chain seq x y z
N MET A 1 4.48 30.49 9.89
CA MET A 1 4.73 29.54 8.80
C MET A 1 3.39 29.20 8.16
N SER A 2 3.20 29.55 6.88
CA SER A 2 1.91 29.57 6.17
C SER A 2 1.32 28.17 5.96
N CYS A 3 0.04 28.00 6.27
CA CYS A 3 -0.77 26.78 6.08
C CYS A 3 -0.94 26.35 4.61
N ALA A 4 -0.58 27.20 3.64
CA ALA A 4 -0.76 26.98 2.20
C ALA A 4 0.27 26.04 1.55
N SER A 5 1.33 25.66 2.26
CA SER A 5 2.41 24.79 1.73
C SER A 5 2.20 23.29 1.98
N ASN A 6 1.20 22.91 2.78
CA ASN A 6 1.14 21.56 3.36
C ASN A 6 0.64 20.45 2.39
N TRP A 7 -0.24 20.76 1.45
CA TRP A 7 -0.78 19.75 0.52
C TRP A 7 0.28 19.17 -0.44
N LYS A 8 1.24 20.01 -0.85
CA LYS A 8 2.35 19.56 -1.70
C LYS A 8 3.24 18.52 -0.98
N ALA A 9 3.46 18.72 0.33
CA ALA A 9 4.21 17.78 1.16
C ALA A 9 3.48 16.41 1.23
N TRP A 10 2.16 16.40 1.38
CA TRP A 10 1.36 15.19 1.40
C TRP A 10 1.37 14.44 0.06
N ILE A 11 1.24 15.15 -1.06
CA ILE A 11 1.35 14.55 -2.39
C ILE A 11 2.76 14.00 -2.62
N LEU A 12 3.80 14.74 -2.23
CA LEU A 12 5.18 14.30 -2.35
C LEU A 12 5.41 12.99 -1.55
N ALA A 13 4.93 12.95 -0.30
CA ALA A 13 5.05 11.78 0.56
C ALA A 13 4.20 10.59 0.09
N ALA A 14 3.00 10.82 -0.46
CA ALA A 14 2.16 9.77 -1.04
C ALA A 14 2.79 9.11 -2.28
N ARG A 15 3.76 9.77 -2.94
CA ARG A 15 4.52 9.25 -4.08
C ARG A 15 3.63 8.73 -5.21
N PRO A 16 2.91 9.57 -5.95
CA PRO A 16 2.02 9.12 -7.02
C PRO A 16 2.69 8.19 -8.04
N LYS A 17 4.00 8.36 -8.27
CA LYS A 17 4.78 7.51 -9.19
C LYS A 17 4.89 6.04 -8.74
N THR A 18 4.62 5.72 -7.47
CA THR A 18 4.65 4.34 -6.94
C THR A 18 3.26 3.72 -6.84
N LEU A 19 2.18 4.49 -6.98
CA LEU A 19 0.81 3.97 -6.90
C LEU A 19 0.48 2.94 -8.00
N PRO A 20 1.04 3.03 -9.22
CA PRO A 20 0.85 1.97 -10.22
C PRO A 20 1.24 0.57 -9.72
N ALA A 21 2.16 0.45 -8.75
CA ALA A 21 2.51 -0.84 -8.14
C ALA A 21 1.33 -1.48 -7.39
N ALA A 22 0.40 -0.69 -6.84
CA ALA A 22 -0.83 -1.21 -6.23
C ALA A 22 -1.96 -1.38 -7.25
N VAL A 23 -2.02 -0.54 -8.29
CA VAL A 23 -3.07 -0.57 -9.31
C VAL A 23 -2.91 -1.75 -10.25
N ALA A 24 -1.69 -2.00 -10.74
CA ALA A 24 -1.42 -3.02 -11.76
C ALA A 24 -1.81 -4.45 -11.33
N PRO A 25 -1.49 -4.92 -10.11
CA PRO A 25 -1.92 -6.25 -9.65
C PRO A 25 -3.44 -6.40 -9.57
N VAL A 26 -4.14 -5.36 -9.11
CA VAL A 26 -5.61 -5.38 -9.04
C VAL A 26 -6.22 -5.40 -10.43
N ALA A 27 -5.71 -4.59 -11.35
CA ALA A 27 -6.15 -4.60 -12.75
C ALA A 27 -5.90 -5.95 -13.43
N MET A 28 -4.71 -6.56 -13.19
CA MET A 28 -4.39 -7.90 -13.69
C MET A 28 -5.32 -8.96 -13.12
N GLY A 29 -5.54 -8.99 -11.79
CA GLY A 29 -6.46 -9.92 -11.15
C GLY A 29 -7.91 -9.75 -11.64
N ALA A 30 -8.35 -8.52 -11.87
CA ALA A 30 -9.66 -8.23 -12.44
C ALA A 30 -9.76 -8.72 -13.90
N GLY A 31 -8.71 -8.52 -14.71
CA GLY A 31 -8.65 -9.05 -16.08
C GLY A 31 -8.72 -10.57 -16.12
N ILE A 32 -8.01 -11.28 -15.23
CA ILE A 32 -8.08 -12.73 -15.11
C ILE A 32 -9.50 -13.17 -14.72
N ALA A 33 -10.10 -12.52 -13.70
CA ALA A 33 -11.45 -12.85 -13.27
C ALA A 33 -12.47 -12.63 -14.39
N TRP A 34 -12.35 -11.54 -15.15
CA TRP A 34 -13.16 -11.27 -16.33
C TRP A 34 -13.01 -12.35 -17.39
N HIS A 35 -11.78 -12.74 -17.73
CA HIS A 35 -11.53 -13.79 -18.72
C HIS A 35 -12.14 -15.13 -18.33
N LEU A 36 -12.20 -15.44 -17.04
CA LEU A 36 -12.74 -16.72 -16.54
C LEU A 36 -14.26 -16.77 -16.44
N THR A 37 -14.94 -15.62 -16.29
CA THR A 37 -16.38 -15.61 -15.96
C THR A 37 -17.22 -14.67 -16.82
N GLU A 38 -16.57 -13.78 -17.59
CA GLU A 38 -17.18 -12.71 -18.38
C GLU A 38 -18.05 -11.74 -17.54
N VAL A 39 -17.97 -11.85 -16.22
CA VAL A 39 -18.75 -11.02 -15.26
C VAL A 39 -17.82 -10.49 -14.18
N LEU A 40 -17.94 -9.19 -13.84
CA LEU A 40 -17.24 -8.58 -12.71
C LEU A 40 -18.22 -7.90 -11.74
N SER A 41 -17.99 -8.09 -10.46
CA SER A 41 -18.55 -7.23 -9.43
C SER A 41 -17.72 -5.96 -9.31
N TRP A 42 -18.10 -4.91 -10.02
CA TRP A 42 -17.38 -3.63 -10.02
C TRP A 42 -17.26 -3.02 -8.63
N GLY A 43 -18.24 -3.25 -7.75
CA GLY A 43 -18.15 -2.82 -6.35
C GLY A 43 -16.95 -3.47 -5.64
N LEU A 44 -16.73 -4.78 -5.82
CA LEU A 44 -15.58 -5.47 -5.23
C LEU A 44 -14.26 -5.05 -5.90
N VAL A 45 -14.26 -4.78 -7.22
CA VAL A 45 -13.08 -4.26 -7.92
C VAL A 45 -12.64 -2.93 -7.33
N TRP A 46 -13.57 -1.97 -7.18
CA TRP A 46 -13.25 -0.66 -6.63
C TRP A 46 -12.84 -0.72 -5.16
N CYS A 47 -13.54 -1.52 -4.34
CA CYS A 47 -13.16 -1.70 -2.94
C CYS A 47 -11.74 -2.28 -2.81
N THR A 48 -11.39 -3.29 -3.63
CA THR A 48 -10.05 -3.89 -3.65
C THR A 48 -9.01 -2.85 -4.08
N LEU A 49 -9.27 -2.11 -5.15
CA LEU A 49 -8.37 -1.10 -5.66
C LEU A 49 -8.12 0.02 -4.65
N LEU A 50 -9.18 0.58 -4.07
CA LEU A 50 -9.07 1.68 -3.12
C LEU A 50 -8.39 1.24 -1.81
N SER A 51 -8.68 0.01 -1.35
CA SER A 51 -7.96 -0.58 -0.21
C SER A 51 -6.46 -0.74 -0.50
N ALA A 52 -6.09 -1.30 -1.66
CA ALA A 52 -4.70 -1.49 -2.06
C ALA A 52 -3.94 -0.16 -2.21
N VAL A 53 -4.56 0.84 -2.85
CA VAL A 53 -3.97 2.18 -2.99
C VAL A 53 -3.79 2.85 -1.63
N ALA A 54 -4.75 2.72 -0.71
CA ALA A 54 -4.62 3.26 0.63
C ALA A 54 -3.48 2.60 1.43
N ILE A 55 -3.29 1.27 1.31
CA ILE A 55 -2.13 0.56 1.91
C ILE A 55 -0.83 1.08 1.31
N GLN A 56 -0.76 1.29 0.00
CA GLN A 56 0.43 1.82 -0.67
C GLN A 56 0.78 3.22 -0.19
N ILE A 57 -0.23 4.10 0.00
CA ILE A 57 -0.03 5.44 0.56
C ILE A 57 0.46 5.35 2.00
N ALA A 58 -0.13 4.47 2.84
CA ALA A 58 0.31 4.24 4.21
C ALA A 58 1.79 3.80 4.25
N THR A 59 2.17 2.85 3.38
CA THR A 59 3.55 2.38 3.23
C THR A 59 4.49 3.53 2.89
N ASN A 60 4.12 4.39 1.95
CA ASN A 60 4.92 5.54 1.58
C ASN A 60 5.10 6.53 2.73
N PHE A 61 4.04 6.78 3.52
CA PHE A 61 4.10 7.66 4.68
C PHE A 61 4.95 7.06 5.81
N PHE A 62 4.84 5.77 6.10
CA PHE A 62 5.72 5.10 7.05
C PHE A 62 7.18 5.16 6.61
N ASN A 63 7.45 4.89 5.33
CA ASN A 63 8.80 4.96 4.79
C ASN A 63 9.38 6.37 4.91
N ASP A 64 8.59 7.42 4.65
CA ASP A 64 9.02 8.81 4.78
C ASP A 64 9.37 9.15 6.24
N ALA A 65 8.49 8.78 7.19
CA ALA A 65 8.66 9.05 8.61
C ALA A 65 9.86 8.29 9.23
N ILE A 66 9.99 7.00 8.88
CA ILE A 66 10.98 6.10 9.49
C ILE A 66 12.38 6.37 8.96
N ASP A 67 12.53 6.55 7.63
CA ASP A 67 13.84 6.82 7.03
C ASP A 67 14.40 8.16 7.48
N ALA A 68 13.53 9.19 7.61
CA ALA A 68 13.92 10.48 8.17
C ALA A 68 14.38 10.35 9.64
N ALA A 69 13.67 9.56 10.47
CA ALA A 69 14.04 9.33 11.86
C ALA A 69 15.35 8.53 12.01
N LYS A 70 15.68 7.67 11.03
CA LYS A 70 16.94 6.90 11.00
C LYS A 70 18.10 7.64 10.34
N GLY A 71 17.89 8.85 9.81
CA GLY A 71 18.92 9.58 9.07
C GLY A 71 19.36 8.89 7.77
N ALA A 72 18.51 8.01 7.23
CA ALA A 72 18.80 7.26 6.01
C ALA A 72 18.69 8.11 4.73
N ASP A 73 18.16 9.33 4.84
CA ASP A 73 17.97 10.27 3.75
C ASP A 73 19.14 11.27 3.69
N THR A 74 20.29 10.82 3.21
CA THR A 74 21.48 11.66 2.97
C THR A 74 21.37 12.43 1.66
N SER A 75 22.19 13.48 1.48
CA SER A 75 22.29 14.26 0.23
C SER A 75 22.74 13.44 -0.98
N GLU A 76 23.37 12.29 -0.76
CA GLU A 76 23.86 11.37 -1.80
C GLU A 76 22.80 10.35 -2.26
N ARG A 77 21.61 10.40 -1.69
CA ARG A 77 20.57 9.44 -2.01
C ARG A 77 20.08 9.58 -3.45
N LEU A 78 20.14 8.47 -4.19
CA LEU A 78 19.52 8.34 -5.51
C LEU A 78 18.01 8.08 -5.35
N GLY A 79 17.19 9.11 -5.38
CA GLY A 79 15.74 8.96 -5.28
C GLY A 79 15.00 10.28 -5.07
N PRO A 80 13.65 10.29 -5.14
CA PRO A 80 12.87 11.49 -4.92
C PRO A 80 13.10 12.07 -3.52
N THR A 81 13.12 13.38 -3.42
CA THR A 81 13.19 14.10 -2.13
C THR A 81 12.05 13.65 -1.22
N ARG A 82 12.38 13.34 0.03
CA ARG A 82 11.38 12.99 1.04
C ARG A 82 10.83 14.25 1.73
N ALA A 83 9.52 14.24 1.98
CA ALA A 83 8.85 15.41 2.55
C ALA A 83 9.35 15.71 3.97
N THR A 84 9.59 14.68 4.79
CA THR A 84 10.09 14.86 6.17
C THR A 84 11.56 15.29 6.17
N ALA A 85 12.41 14.68 5.38
CA ALA A 85 13.84 15.05 5.27
C ALA A 85 14.03 16.47 4.72
N ALA A 86 13.12 16.90 3.83
CA ALA A 86 13.10 18.28 3.31
C ALA A 86 12.52 19.31 4.30
N GLY A 87 12.11 18.90 5.51
CA GLY A 87 11.51 19.80 6.51
C GLY A 87 10.10 20.31 6.14
N LEU A 88 9.46 19.72 5.12
CA LEU A 88 8.12 20.14 4.68
C LEU A 88 7.01 19.62 5.59
N THR A 89 7.28 18.56 6.36
CA THR A 89 6.37 17.93 7.30
C THR A 89 7.15 17.28 8.44
N SER A 90 6.46 16.77 9.46
CA SER A 90 7.07 16.04 10.58
C SER A 90 6.82 14.54 10.48
N SER A 91 7.74 13.72 11.01
CA SER A 91 7.55 12.26 11.11
C SER A 91 6.24 11.91 11.83
N ARG A 92 5.86 12.68 12.87
CA ARG A 92 4.60 12.48 13.61
C ARG A 92 3.38 12.67 12.68
N SER A 93 3.39 13.72 11.85
CA SER A 93 2.31 13.96 10.88
C SER A 93 2.22 12.82 9.86
N MET A 94 3.36 12.30 9.39
CA MET A 94 3.39 11.17 8.46
C MET A 94 2.87 9.88 9.11
N PHE A 95 3.21 9.60 10.38
CA PHE A 95 2.62 8.46 11.11
C PHE A 95 1.10 8.59 11.26
N LEU A 96 0.60 9.79 11.58
CA LEU A 96 -0.85 10.03 11.66
C LEU A 96 -1.53 9.84 10.30
N GLY A 97 -0.92 10.37 9.22
CA GLY A 97 -1.42 10.18 7.87
C GLY A 97 -1.44 8.72 7.44
N ALA A 98 -0.41 7.95 7.80
CA ALA A 98 -0.37 6.50 7.57
C ALA A 98 -1.51 5.79 8.32
N GLY A 99 -1.75 6.16 9.59
CA GLY A 99 -2.89 5.64 10.37
C GLY A 99 -4.24 5.93 9.70
N VAL A 100 -4.45 7.14 9.20
CA VAL A 100 -5.66 7.50 8.46
C VAL A 100 -5.79 6.67 7.18
N ALA A 101 -4.70 6.50 6.42
CA ALA A 101 -4.72 5.68 5.21
C ALA A 101 -5.04 4.20 5.51
N ILE A 102 -4.55 3.65 6.63
CA ILE A 102 -4.89 2.31 7.12
C ILE A 102 -6.40 2.22 7.45
N LEU A 103 -6.96 3.21 8.13
CA LEU A 103 -8.40 3.23 8.44
C LEU A 103 -9.25 3.30 7.17
N ILE A 104 -8.84 4.09 6.17
CA ILE A 104 -9.49 4.14 4.86
C ILE A 104 -9.42 2.77 4.19
N SER A 105 -8.25 2.13 4.18
CA SER A 105 -8.09 0.77 3.63
C SER A 105 -9.01 -0.23 4.32
N ALA A 106 -9.06 -0.21 5.66
CA ALA A 106 -9.94 -1.08 6.44
C ALA A 106 -11.41 -0.84 6.12
N GLY A 107 -11.84 0.42 5.93
CA GLY A 107 -13.19 0.77 5.52
C GLY A 107 -13.57 0.13 4.17
N PHE A 108 -12.69 0.20 3.17
CA PHE A 108 -12.89 -0.46 1.88
C PHE A 108 -12.76 -1.99 1.95
N ALA A 109 -12.07 -2.53 2.95
CA ALA A 109 -12.01 -3.98 3.16
C ALA A 109 -13.30 -4.56 3.76
N LEU A 110 -14.16 -3.79 4.44
CA LEU A 110 -15.40 -4.28 5.04
C LEU A 110 -16.34 -4.96 4.03
N PRO A 111 -16.65 -4.37 2.85
CA PRO A 111 -17.46 -5.05 1.84
C PRO A 111 -16.80 -6.34 1.33
N LEU A 112 -15.47 -6.37 1.25
CA LEU A 112 -14.71 -7.55 0.81
C LEU A 112 -14.81 -8.67 1.83
N ILE A 113 -14.68 -8.34 3.13
CA ILE A 113 -14.84 -9.28 4.25
C ILE A 113 -16.27 -9.82 4.27
N HIS A 114 -17.26 -8.95 4.09
CA HIS A 114 -18.66 -9.37 4.04
C HIS A 114 -18.91 -10.36 2.89
N ALA A 115 -18.31 -10.13 1.72
CA ALA A 115 -18.48 -10.96 0.54
C ALA A 115 -17.69 -12.27 0.57
N ARG A 116 -16.49 -12.31 1.20
CA ARG A 116 -15.52 -13.42 1.08
C ARG A 116 -15.01 -13.96 2.42
N GLY A 117 -15.47 -13.39 3.53
CA GLY A 117 -15.19 -13.87 4.87
C GLY A 117 -13.73 -13.66 5.31
N TRP A 118 -13.28 -14.54 6.22
CA TRP A 118 -12.01 -14.44 6.92
C TRP A 118 -10.77 -14.48 6.02
N MET A 119 -10.87 -15.04 4.81
CA MET A 119 -9.75 -15.09 3.87
C MET A 119 -9.25 -13.70 3.47
N VAL A 120 -10.15 -12.71 3.41
CA VAL A 120 -9.74 -11.31 3.18
C VAL A 120 -8.87 -10.80 4.33
N LEU A 121 -9.17 -11.18 5.56
CA LEU A 121 -8.36 -10.85 6.73
C LEU A 121 -6.98 -11.53 6.67
N ALA A 122 -6.93 -12.81 6.23
CA ALA A 122 -5.69 -13.55 6.07
C ALA A 122 -4.73 -12.90 5.07
N ILE A 123 -5.25 -12.20 4.04
CA ILE A 123 -4.47 -11.44 3.07
C ILE A 123 -4.20 -10.01 3.60
N GLY A 124 -5.23 -9.36 4.12
CA GLY A 124 -5.21 -7.95 4.48
C GLY A 124 -4.35 -7.64 5.71
N LEU A 125 -4.44 -8.45 6.78
CA LEU A 125 -3.67 -8.20 8.01
C LEU A 125 -2.16 -8.27 7.80
N PRO A 126 -1.58 -9.27 7.09
CA PRO A 126 -0.18 -9.24 6.72
C PRO A 126 0.18 -8.03 5.85
N SER A 127 -0.68 -7.65 4.89
CA SER A 127 -0.44 -6.47 4.04
C SER A 127 -0.38 -5.17 4.85
N LEU A 128 -1.29 -5.00 5.82
CA LEU A 128 -1.27 -3.87 6.75
C LEU A 128 -0.03 -3.91 7.66
N TYR A 129 0.33 -5.06 8.20
CA TYR A 129 1.54 -5.19 9.02
C TYR A 129 2.79 -4.81 8.24
N PHE A 130 2.94 -5.31 7.02
CA PHE A 130 4.11 -5.05 6.21
C PHE A 130 4.13 -3.65 5.59
N SER A 131 3.01 -2.93 5.56
CA SER A 131 3.04 -1.50 5.21
C SER A 131 3.95 -0.70 6.15
N TYR A 132 4.01 -1.09 7.43
CA TYR A 132 4.97 -0.59 8.41
C TYR A 132 6.26 -1.42 8.43
N GLY A 133 6.15 -2.75 8.49
CA GLY A 133 7.24 -3.70 8.70
C GLY A 133 8.27 -3.75 7.57
N TYR A 134 7.95 -3.20 6.39
CA TYR A 134 8.88 -3.10 5.29
C TYR A 134 10.09 -2.23 5.64
N THR A 135 9.89 -1.09 6.31
CA THR A 135 10.95 -0.14 6.71
C THR A 135 11.14 -0.06 8.21
N GLY A 136 10.11 -0.36 8.99
CA GLY A 136 10.05 -0.26 10.45
C GLY A 136 10.22 -1.59 11.17
N GLY A 137 10.13 -1.52 12.51
CA GLY A 137 10.17 -2.69 13.39
C GLY A 137 11.58 -3.26 13.60
N LYS A 138 11.62 -4.46 14.22
CA LYS A 138 12.88 -5.15 14.56
C LYS A 138 13.57 -5.80 13.35
N TRP A 139 12.82 -6.06 12.26
CA TRP A 139 13.28 -6.79 11.07
C TRP A 139 12.87 -6.07 9.79
N PRO A 140 13.38 -4.85 9.53
CA PRO A 140 12.99 -4.08 8.36
C PRO A 140 13.52 -4.73 7.08
N LEU A 141 12.60 -5.19 6.22
CA LEU A 141 12.91 -5.93 5.00
C LEU A 141 13.73 -5.10 4.01
N ALA A 142 13.45 -3.80 3.93
CA ALA A 142 14.13 -2.86 3.04
C ALA A 142 15.65 -2.78 3.26
N TYR A 143 16.11 -2.97 4.51
CA TYR A 143 17.51 -2.86 4.86
C TYR A 143 18.26 -4.20 4.90
N ARG A 144 17.59 -5.31 4.56
CA ARG A 144 18.15 -6.66 4.63
C ARG A 144 18.30 -7.36 3.28
N GLY A 145 18.10 -6.64 2.19
CA GLY A 145 18.17 -7.20 0.83
C GLY A 145 16.97 -8.07 0.43
N TRP A 146 15.93 -8.17 1.29
CA TRP A 146 14.70 -8.94 1.01
C TRP A 146 13.61 -8.13 0.31
N GLY A 147 13.89 -6.84 0.03
CA GLY A 147 12.90 -5.92 -0.53
C GLY A 147 12.30 -6.42 -1.85
N ASP A 148 13.15 -6.85 -2.80
CA ASP A 148 12.69 -7.28 -4.13
C ASP A 148 11.88 -8.58 -4.07
N VAL A 149 12.31 -9.55 -3.24
CA VAL A 149 11.57 -10.80 -3.02
C VAL A 149 10.19 -10.50 -2.42
N PHE A 150 10.14 -9.58 -1.45
CA PHE A 150 8.90 -9.17 -0.82
C PHE A 150 7.97 -8.48 -1.82
N VAL A 151 8.49 -7.57 -2.64
CA VAL A 151 7.71 -6.88 -3.68
C VAL A 151 7.15 -7.90 -4.67
N LEU A 152 7.94 -8.85 -5.14
CA LEU A 152 7.47 -9.89 -6.06
C LEU A 152 6.36 -10.75 -5.44
N LEU A 153 6.50 -11.15 -4.18
CA LEU A 153 5.49 -11.96 -3.49
C LEU A 153 4.22 -11.17 -3.22
N PHE A 154 4.30 -9.97 -2.65
CA PHE A 154 3.13 -9.21 -2.23
C PHE A 154 2.42 -8.53 -3.40
N PHE A 155 3.13 -7.84 -4.27
CA PHE A 155 2.51 -7.15 -5.42
C PHE A 155 2.34 -8.06 -6.63
N GLY A 156 3.22 -9.04 -6.83
CA GLY A 156 3.09 -10.01 -7.91
C GLY A 156 2.05 -11.08 -7.56
N LEU A 157 2.38 -11.94 -6.60
CA LEU A 157 1.61 -13.17 -6.37
C LEU A 157 0.36 -12.93 -5.52
N ILE A 158 0.54 -12.35 -4.31
CA ILE A 158 -0.54 -12.23 -3.33
C ILE A 158 -1.61 -11.23 -3.79
N ALA A 159 -1.21 -10.08 -4.32
CA ALA A 159 -2.16 -9.06 -4.75
C ALA A 159 -2.96 -9.51 -5.99
N VAL A 160 -2.32 -10.16 -6.95
CA VAL A 160 -3.02 -10.68 -8.16
C VAL A 160 -3.96 -11.81 -7.76
N SER A 161 -3.44 -12.87 -7.13
CA SER A 161 -4.27 -14.04 -6.75
C SER A 161 -5.34 -13.70 -5.72
N GLY A 162 -5.03 -12.81 -4.76
CA GLY A 162 -5.98 -12.29 -3.80
C GLY A 162 -7.12 -11.51 -4.46
N THR A 163 -6.82 -10.71 -5.50
CA THR A 163 -7.85 -10.02 -6.28
C THR A 163 -8.73 -11.02 -7.02
N VAL A 164 -8.15 -12.02 -7.67
CA VAL A 164 -8.92 -13.10 -8.34
C VAL A 164 -9.84 -13.79 -7.34
N PHE A 165 -9.31 -14.16 -6.16
CA PHE A 165 -10.11 -14.76 -5.10
C PHE A 165 -11.26 -13.85 -4.64
N VAL A 166 -11.00 -12.57 -4.41
CA VAL A 166 -12.02 -11.60 -4.01
C VAL A 166 -13.15 -11.52 -5.05
N LEU A 167 -12.81 -11.52 -6.32
CA LEU A 167 -13.79 -11.39 -7.40
C LEU A 167 -14.57 -12.68 -7.66
N LEU A 168 -13.91 -13.84 -7.63
CA LEU A 168 -14.51 -15.13 -7.95
C LEU A 168 -15.09 -15.87 -6.72
N GLY A 169 -14.62 -15.58 -5.51
CA GLY A 169 -14.99 -16.30 -4.28
C GLY A 169 -14.34 -17.67 -4.13
N GLN A 170 -13.44 -18.04 -5.02
CA GLN A 170 -12.70 -19.30 -5.01
C GLN A 170 -11.31 -19.10 -5.59
N TRP A 171 -10.35 -19.92 -5.14
CA TRP A 171 -9.02 -19.95 -5.74
C TRP A 171 -9.10 -20.66 -7.09
N ARG A 172 -8.59 -20.00 -8.12
CA ARG A 172 -8.37 -20.60 -9.44
C ARG A 172 -6.93 -20.32 -9.86
N TRP A 173 -6.22 -21.36 -10.14
CA TRP A 173 -4.82 -21.35 -10.57
C TRP A 173 -4.75 -21.60 -12.08
#